data_69cc811d5613508fbbf224216850d82a
#
_entry.id   69cc811d5613508fbbf224216850d82a
#
_cell.length_a   1.000
_cell.length_b   1.000
_cell.length_c   1.000
_cell.angle_alpha   90.00
_cell.angle_beta   90.00
_cell.angle_gamma   90.00
#
_symmetry.space_group_name_H-M   'P 1'
#
loop_
_entity.id
_entity.type
_entity.pdbx_description
1 polymer ?
#
loop_
_entity_poly.entity_id
_entity_poly.type
_entity_poly.pdbx_seq_one_letter_code
_entity_poly.pdbx_strand_id
1 'polypeptide(L)'
;MTDPEIQDIQAYMTDLGQRARAASRQLARASTAAKNGALLAIAERLDTERAVITEANRRDLEAGAAKGLDAALLDRLELTPSRIDAMIEGVRQIAALPDPVGAITDLDYRPSGIQVGRMRVPLGVVGIIYESRPNVTADAAALCLKSGNATVLRGGSEAFESNQAIARCIQAGLASAGLPEDGVQVVATTDRAAVGAMITMPESIDVIIPRGGKGLIERISREARVPVIKHLDGICHVYIDEQADLDKAFAIAMNAKTQRYGTCNTMETLLVDAPVAETILPRLGAAYREKGVELRGCSRTCAIIADAIPATDEDWDTEYLAPILSIRVVDGLDAAMDHIARHSSAHTEAIVTEDYSRARRFLREVDSSSVMVNASTRFADGFEYGLGAEIGISTDKFHARGPVGLEGLTSLKFVVLGDGEVRG
;
A
#
# COMPACT_ATOMS: atom_id res chain seq x y z
N MET A 1 -26.87 -14.12 8.04
CA MET A 1 -27.49 -14.45 6.73
C MET A 1 -26.50 -15.35 6.02
N THR A 2 -26.95 -16.50 5.53
CA THR A 2 -26.11 -17.37 4.69
C THR A 2 -25.75 -16.61 3.41
N ASP A 3 -24.49 -16.81 2.95
CA ASP A 3 -24.01 -16.30 1.65
C ASP A 3 -25.07 -16.59 0.57
N PRO A 4 -25.61 -15.59 -0.14
CA PRO A 4 -26.57 -15.86 -1.20
C PRO A 4 -25.90 -16.74 -2.24
N GLU A 5 -26.46 -17.91 -2.52
CA GLU A 5 -26.01 -18.76 -3.62
C GLU A 5 -26.20 -18.02 -4.93
N ILE A 6 -25.13 -17.34 -5.36
CA ILE A 6 -25.08 -16.72 -6.69
C ILE A 6 -24.81 -17.85 -7.68
N GLN A 7 -25.85 -18.28 -8.38
CA GLN A 7 -25.79 -19.44 -9.30
C GLN A 7 -24.87 -19.20 -10.50
N ASP A 8 -24.74 -17.95 -10.95
CA ASP A 8 -23.84 -17.56 -12.06
C ASP A 8 -22.93 -16.40 -11.61
N ILE A 9 -21.76 -16.74 -11.14
CA ILE A 9 -20.74 -15.78 -10.69
C ILE A 9 -20.29 -14.86 -11.84
N GLN A 10 -20.22 -15.37 -13.06
CA GLN A 10 -19.78 -14.56 -14.20
C GLN A 10 -20.83 -13.50 -14.58
N ALA A 11 -22.10 -13.89 -14.62
CA ALA A 11 -23.19 -12.92 -14.87
C ALA A 11 -23.28 -11.87 -13.76
N TYR A 12 -23.18 -12.29 -12.49
CA TYR A 12 -23.16 -11.39 -11.34
C TYR A 12 -22.01 -10.39 -11.41
N MET A 13 -20.77 -10.83 -11.66
CA MET A 13 -19.61 -9.95 -11.74
C MET A 13 -19.69 -9.01 -12.95
N THR A 14 -20.25 -9.49 -14.07
CA THR A 14 -20.47 -8.66 -15.25
C THR A 14 -21.45 -7.52 -14.97
N ASP A 15 -22.60 -7.80 -14.35
CA ASP A 15 -23.59 -6.79 -13.94
C ASP A 15 -22.97 -5.77 -12.96
N LEU A 16 -22.29 -6.28 -11.92
CA LEU A 16 -21.61 -5.47 -10.93
C LEU A 16 -20.57 -4.53 -11.58
N GLY A 17 -19.78 -5.03 -12.53
CA GLY A 17 -18.80 -4.26 -13.27
C GLY A 17 -19.45 -3.17 -14.15
N GLN A 18 -20.56 -3.48 -14.82
CA GLN A 18 -21.30 -2.51 -15.64
C GLN A 18 -21.88 -1.38 -14.78
N ARG A 19 -22.45 -1.70 -13.63
CA ARG A 19 -22.96 -0.69 -12.67
C ARG A 19 -21.83 0.18 -12.14
N ALA A 20 -20.70 -0.40 -11.76
CA ALA A 20 -19.50 0.35 -11.34
C ALA A 20 -19.00 1.30 -12.44
N ARG A 21 -18.95 0.83 -13.69
CA ARG A 21 -18.56 1.64 -14.85
C ARG A 21 -19.52 2.81 -15.10
N ALA A 22 -20.81 2.60 -14.95
CA ALA A 22 -21.82 3.68 -15.06
C ALA A 22 -21.65 4.71 -13.93
N ALA A 23 -21.45 4.24 -12.69
CA ALA A 23 -21.23 5.10 -11.52
C ALA A 23 -19.93 5.90 -11.61
N SER A 24 -18.84 5.31 -12.15
CA SER A 24 -17.53 5.99 -12.28
C SER A 24 -17.61 7.27 -13.12
N ARG A 25 -18.46 7.28 -14.16
CA ARG A 25 -18.69 8.48 -15.00
C ARG A 25 -19.37 9.61 -14.23
N GLN A 26 -20.19 9.28 -13.24
CA GLN A 26 -20.85 10.28 -12.40
C GLN A 26 -19.88 10.79 -11.33
N LEU A 27 -19.14 9.90 -10.66
CA LEU A 27 -18.13 10.26 -9.67
C LEU A 27 -17.00 11.12 -10.24
N ALA A 28 -16.56 10.85 -11.48
CA ALA A 28 -15.55 11.66 -12.17
C ALA A 28 -15.98 13.13 -12.40
N ARG A 29 -17.27 13.42 -12.34
CA ARG A 29 -17.86 14.77 -12.50
C ARG A 29 -18.28 15.39 -11.16
N ALA A 30 -18.23 14.62 -10.08
CA ALA A 30 -18.66 15.09 -8.76
C ALA A 30 -17.74 16.22 -8.28
N SER A 31 -18.35 17.27 -7.74
CA SER A 31 -17.59 18.35 -7.12
C SER A 31 -16.87 17.88 -5.86
N THR A 32 -15.79 18.55 -5.48
CA THR A 32 -15.10 18.33 -4.21
C THR A 32 -16.07 18.42 -3.02
N ALA A 33 -17.01 19.36 -3.05
CA ALA A 33 -18.01 19.52 -2.00
C ALA A 33 -18.93 18.30 -1.89
N ALA A 34 -19.39 17.72 -3.01
CA ALA A 34 -20.23 16.53 -3.02
C ALA A 34 -19.45 15.29 -2.50
N LYS A 35 -18.20 15.10 -2.93
CA LYS A 35 -17.35 14.03 -2.45
C LYS A 35 -17.05 14.14 -0.95
N ASN A 36 -16.73 15.35 -0.48
CA ASN A 36 -16.49 15.59 0.95
C ASN A 36 -17.75 15.39 1.77
N GLY A 37 -18.91 15.87 1.29
CA GLY A 37 -20.21 15.66 1.94
C GLY A 37 -20.55 14.18 2.09
N ALA A 38 -20.31 13.37 1.03
CA ALA A 38 -20.51 11.94 1.08
C ALA A 38 -19.58 11.25 2.10
N LEU A 39 -18.28 11.61 2.12
CA LEU A 39 -17.33 11.07 3.08
C LEU A 39 -17.69 11.39 4.53
N LEU A 40 -18.10 12.61 4.81
CA LEU A 40 -18.56 12.99 6.15
C LEU A 40 -19.85 12.27 6.55
N ALA A 41 -20.79 12.08 5.62
CA ALA A 41 -21.99 11.29 5.85
C ALA A 41 -21.68 9.80 6.08
N ILE A 42 -20.69 9.24 5.36
CA ILE A 42 -20.18 7.88 5.61
C ILE A 42 -19.61 7.78 7.02
N ALA A 43 -18.76 8.73 7.44
CA ALA A 43 -18.20 8.74 8.79
C ALA A 43 -19.28 8.80 9.89
N GLU A 44 -20.35 9.61 9.68
CA GLU A 44 -21.50 9.70 10.58
C GLU A 44 -22.29 8.38 10.61
N ARG A 45 -22.49 7.73 9.45
CA ARG A 45 -23.18 6.43 9.39
C ARG A 45 -22.39 5.33 10.07
N LEU A 46 -21.08 5.27 9.88
CA LEU A 46 -20.22 4.32 10.59
C LEU A 46 -20.30 4.50 12.11
N ASP A 47 -20.42 5.76 12.56
CA ASP A 47 -20.55 6.08 13.98
C ASP A 47 -21.93 5.68 14.55
N THR A 48 -23.00 5.99 13.85
CA THR A 48 -24.37 5.65 14.28
C THR A 48 -24.66 4.15 14.22
N GLU A 49 -24.06 3.43 13.29
CA GLU A 49 -24.25 1.99 13.07
C GLU A 49 -23.20 1.11 13.79
N ARG A 50 -22.45 1.66 14.76
CA ARG A 50 -21.42 0.91 15.51
C ARG A 50 -21.89 -0.43 16.05
N ALA A 51 -23.10 -0.47 16.61
CA ALA A 51 -23.66 -1.69 17.19
C ALA A 51 -23.86 -2.79 16.12
N VAL A 52 -24.32 -2.38 14.92
CA VAL A 52 -24.53 -3.31 13.78
C VAL A 52 -23.18 -3.82 13.26
N ILE A 53 -22.16 -2.94 13.15
CA ILE A 53 -20.83 -3.30 12.72
C ILE A 53 -20.17 -4.23 13.73
N THR A 54 -20.25 -3.93 15.03
CA THR A 54 -19.70 -4.76 16.10
C THR A 54 -20.33 -6.14 16.13
N GLU A 55 -21.67 -6.23 15.96
CA GLU A 55 -22.35 -7.51 15.93
C GLU A 55 -22.00 -8.33 14.69
N ALA A 56 -21.84 -7.68 13.52
CA ALA A 56 -21.36 -8.35 12.32
C ALA A 56 -19.93 -8.88 12.51
N ASN A 57 -19.06 -8.09 13.12
CA ASN A 57 -17.68 -8.47 13.40
C ASN A 57 -17.57 -9.61 14.42
N ARG A 58 -18.44 -9.62 15.45
CA ARG A 58 -18.51 -10.73 16.41
C ARG A 58 -18.83 -12.06 15.69
N ARG A 59 -19.75 -12.04 14.73
CA ARG A 59 -20.09 -13.24 13.93
C ARG A 59 -18.93 -13.71 13.08
N ASP A 60 -18.20 -12.80 12.44
CA ASP A 60 -16.99 -13.12 11.68
C ASP A 60 -15.91 -13.73 12.56
N LEU A 61 -15.67 -13.17 13.76
CA LEU A 61 -14.69 -13.68 14.74
C LEU A 61 -15.06 -15.10 15.23
N GLU A 62 -16.34 -15.34 15.57
CA GLU A 62 -16.82 -16.66 15.98
C GLU A 62 -16.66 -17.71 14.87
N ALA A 63 -17.04 -17.33 13.63
CA ALA A 63 -16.87 -18.19 12.47
C ALA A 63 -15.39 -18.47 12.16
N GLY A 64 -14.54 -17.44 12.29
CA GLY A 64 -13.09 -17.55 12.09
C GLY A 64 -12.44 -18.46 13.12
N ALA A 65 -12.76 -18.29 14.41
CA ALA A 65 -12.27 -19.15 15.48
C ALA A 65 -12.71 -20.60 15.30
N ALA A 66 -13.99 -20.83 14.92
CA ALA A 66 -14.52 -22.18 14.65
C ALA A 66 -13.82 -22.86 13.44
N LYS A 67 -13.33 -22.08 12.47
CA LYS A 67 -12.54 -22.57 11.32
C LYS A 67 -11.05 -22.72 11.62
N GLY A 68 -10.59 -22.38 12.82
CA GLY A 68 -9.21 -22.54 13.24
C GLY A 68 -8.27 -21.45 12.72
N LEU A 69 -8.75 -20.22 12.49
CA LEU A 69 -7.86 -19.08 12.21
C LEU A 69 -6.89 -18.87 13.38
N ASP A 70 -5.64 -18.57 13.05
CA ASP A 70 -4.63 -18.27 14.07
C ASP A 70 -4.90 -16.93 14.78
N ALA A 71 -4.23 -16.74 15.93
CA ALA A 71 -4.44 -15.56 16.77
C ALA A 71 -4.10 -14.24 16.05
N ALA A 72 -3.11 -14.25 15.15
CA ALA A 72 -2.71 -13.06 14.39
C ALA A 72 -3.76 -12.67 13.33
N LEU A 73 -4.39 -13.65 12.71
CA LEU A 73 -5.49 -13.41 11.76
C LEU A 73 -6.76 -12.94 12.49
N LEU A 74 -7.08 -13.54 13.65
CA LEU A 74 -8.20 -13.09 14.49
C LEU A 74 -7.99 -11.67 15.00
N ASP A 75 -6.77 -11.31 15.46
CA ASP A 75 -6.46 -9.93 15.85
C ASP A 75 -6.65 -8.94 14.68
N ARG A 76 -6.22 -9.30 13.46
CA ARG A 76 -6.42 -8.46 12.28
C ARG A 76 -7.88 -8.29 11.90
N LEU A 77 -8.70 -9.31 12.13
CA LEU A 77 -10.12 -9.32 11.83
C LEU A 77 -10.95 -8.50 12.83
N GLU A 78 -10.50 -8.40 14.07
CA GLU A 78 -11.23 -7.76 15.15
C GLU A 78 -11.39 -6.25 14.94
N LEU A 79 -12.63 -5.75 15.04
CA LEU A 79 -12.98 -4.34 15.09
C LEU A 79 -13.30 -3.92 16.54
N THR A 80 -12.26 -3.64 17.33
CA THR A 80 -12.43 -3.06 18.65
C THR A 80 -13.05 -1.65 18.56
N PRO A 81 -13.66 -1.10 19.64
CA PRO A 81 -14.16 0.26 19.63
C PRO A 81 -13.12 1.29 19.14
N SER A 82 -11.86 1.16 19.58
CA SER A 82 -10.77 2.04 19.14
C SER A 82 -10.41 1.87 17.65
N ARG A 83 -10.52 0.67 17.11
CA ARG A 83 -10.30 0.42 15.67
C ARG A 83 -11.45 0.98 14.81
N ILE A 84 -12.68 0.96 15.33
CA ILE A 84 -13.83 1.62 14.69
C ILE A 84 -13.62 3.15 14.74
N ASP A 85 -13.19 3.71 15.87
CA ASP A 85 -12.86 5.14 15.97
C ASP A 85 -11.79 5.55 14.97
N ALA A 86 -10.73 4.77 14.85
CA ALA A 86 -9.65 5.02 13.89
C ALA A 86 -10.14 4.94 12.43
N MET A 87 -11.02 4.00 12.11
CA MET A 87 -11.63 3.88 10.78
C MET A 87 -12.49 5.11 10.44
N ILE A 88 -13.32 5.58 11.37
CA ILE A 88 -14.16 6.79 11.20
C ILE A 88 -13.29 8.03 11.03
N GLU A 89 -12.26 8.16 11.87
CA GLU A 89 -11.32 9.28 11.79
C GLU A 89 -10.53 9.27 10.48
N GLY A 90 -10.11 8.10 10.00
CA GLY A 90 -9.46 7.94 8.68
C GLY A 90 -10.33 8.46 7.53
N VAL A 91 -11.63 8.17 7.53
CA VAL A 91 -12.57 8.70 6.53
C VAL A 91 -12.66 10.23 6.63
N ARG A 92 -12.72 10.82 7.84
CA ARG A 92 -12.72 12.27 8.04
C ARG A 92 -11.43 12.93 7.55
N GLN A 93 -10.29 12.33 7.81
CA GLN A 93 -8.99 12.81 7.34
C GLN A 93 -8.93 12.80 5.80
N ILE A 94 -9.40 11.73 5.14
CA ILE A 94 -9.48 11.68 3.68
C ILE A 94 -10.41 12.77 3.13
N ALA A 95 -11.53 13.05 3.79
CA ALA A 95 -12.43 14.16 3.39
C ALA A 95 -11.72 15.51 3.43
N ALA A 96 -10.81 15.73 4.38
CA ALA A 96 -10.04 16.96 4.54
C ALA A 96 -8.86 17.10 3.56
N LEU A 97 -8.39 16.02 2.93
CA LEU A 97 -7.30 16.08 1.96
C LEU A 97 -7.65 16.95 0.75
N PRO A 98 -6.67 17.61 0.11
CA PRO A 98 -6.87 18.26 -1.17
C PRO A 98 -7.39 17.30 -2.23
N ASP A 99 -8.36 17.76 -3.04
CA ASP A 99 -8.89 16.98 -4.16
C ASP A 99 -7.94 17.10 -5.37
N PRO A 100 -7.37 16.00 -5.85
CA PRO A 100 -6.43 16.08 -6.98
C PRO A 100 -7.14 16.21 -8.34
N VAL A 101 -8.42 15.88 -8.42
CA VAL A 101 -9.16 15.81 -9.70
C VAL A 101 -9.41 17.20 -10.27
N GLY A 102 -9.04 17.39 -11.53
CA GLY A 102 -9.22 18.65 -12.25
C GLY A 102 -8.01 19.61 -12.12
N ALA A 103 -7.00 19.30 -11.30
CA ALA A 103 -5.79 20.10 -11.24
C ALA A 103 -5.07 20.09 -12.61
N ILE A 104 -4.71 21.28 -13.11
CA ILE A 104 -3.96 21.45 -14.37
C ILE A 104 -2.54 21.91 -14.03
N THR A 105 -1.55 21.22 -14.60
CA THR A 105 -0.13 21.57 -14.48
C THR A 105 0.49 21.78 -15.85
N ASP A 106 1.65 22.47 -15.88
CA ASP A 106 2.51 22.63 -17.05
C ASP A 106 1.76 23.24 -18.26
N LEU A 107 0.82 24.18 -18.01
CA LEU A 107 0.05 24.84 -19.08
C LEU A 107 0.87 25.96 -19.71
N ASP A 108 1.54 25.67 -20.83
CA ASP A 108 2.46 26.57 -21.52
C ASP A 108 2.07 26.80 -22.97
N TYR A 109 2.40 27.98 -23.51
CA TYR A 109 2.30 28.27 -24.93
C TYR A 109 3.31 27.45 -25.75
N ARG A 110 2.86 26.98 -26.89
CA ARG A 110 3.69 26.31 -27.89
C ARG A 110 3.95 27.25 -29.08
N PRO A 111 5.00 27.00 -29.88
CA PRO A 111 5.31 27.84 -31.04
C PRO A 111 4.14 27.98 -32.04
N SER A 112 3.22 27.03 -32.05
CA SER A 112 2.00 27.06 -32.88
C SER A 112 0.90 28.00 -32.37
N GLY A 113 1.06 28.62 -31.18
CA GLY A 113 0.07 29.49 -30.57
C GLY A 113 -0.85 28.81 -29.54
N ILE A 114 -1.01 27.50 -29.62
CA ILE A 114 -1.83 26.75 -28.63
C ILE A 114 -1.15 26.69 -27.25
N GLN A 115 -1.95 26.61 -26.18
CA GLN A 115 -1.49 26.22 -24.85
C GLN A 115 -1.70 24.72 -24.65
N VAL A 116 -0.72 24.05 -24.09
CA VAL A 116 -0.79 22.61 -23.76
C VAL A 116 -0.44 22.42 -22.30
N GLY A 117 -1.28 21.74 -21.58
CA GLY A 117 -1.09 21.39 -20.17
C GLY A 117 -1.52 19.96 -19.89
N ARG A 118 -1.41 19.56 -18.61
CA ARG A 118 -1.84 18.24 -18.12
C ARG A 118 -2.90 18.40 -17.04
N MET A 119 -4.03 17.73 -17.21
CA MET A 119 -5.12 17.71 -16.23
C MET A 119 -5.19 16.36 -15.55
N ARG A 120 -5.28 16.36 -14.22
CA ARG A 120 -5.45 15.14 -13.42
C ARG A 120 -6.90 14.67 -13.48
N VAL A 121 -7.08 13.37 -13.77
CA VAL A 121 -8.39 12.72 -13.90
C VAL A 121 -8.40 11.39 -13.16
N PRO A 122 -9.58 10.90 -12.68
CA PRO A 122 -9.69 9.57 -12.06
C PRO A 122 -9.22 8.46 -12.99
N LEU A 123 -8.76 7.34 -12.43
CA LEU A 123 -8.47 6.11 -13.20
C LEU A 123 -9.73 5.50 -13.80
N GLY A 124 -10.85 5.58 -13.09
CA GLY A 124 -12.14 5.02 -13.50
C GLY A 124 -12.76 4.09 -12.48
N VAL A 125 -12.63 2.78 -12.67
CA VAL A 125 -13.07 1.75 -11.72
C VAL A 125 -11.85 1.04 -11.15
N VAL A 126 -11.71 1.10 -9.83
CA VAL A 126 -10.62 0.47 -9.09
C VAL A 126 -11.11 -0.80 -8.42
N GLY A 127 -10.54 -1.94 -8.77
CA GLY A 127 -10.79 -3.20 -8.10
C GLY A 127 -9.81 -3.43 -6.96
N ILE A 128 -10.29 -3.73 -5.76
CA ILE A 128 -9.43 -3.97 -4.59
C ILE A 128 -9.75 -5.32 -3.98
N ILE A 129 -8.73 -6.18 -3.87
CA ILE A 129 -8.85 -7.53 -3.32
C ILE A 129 -8.01 -7.57 -2.04
N TYR A 130 -8.65 -7.83 -0.89
CA TYR A 130 -8.00 -7.75 0.41
C TYR A 130 -8.41 -8.88 1.34
N GLU A 131 -7.60 -9.14 2.36
CA GLU A 131 -7.75 -10.24 3.33
C GLU A 131 -7.81 -9.70 4.75
N SER A 132 -8.60 -10.35 5.61
CA SER A 132 -8.63 -10.24 7.09
C SER A 132 -8.54 -8.84 7.71
N ARG A 133 -9.03 -7.79 7.03
CA ARG A 133 -8.97 -6.41 7.49
C ARG A 133 -10.24 -5.65 7.12
N PRO A 134 -11.33 -5.74 7.90
CA PRO A 134 -12.60 -5.09 7.56
C PRO A 134 -12.52 -3.58 7.39
N ASN A 135 -11.63 -2.89 8.12
CA ASN A 135 -11.40 -1.45 7.98
C ASN A 135 -10.98 -1.03 6.57
N VAL A 136 -10.29 -1.92 5.83
CA VAL A 136 -9.88 -1.64 4.43
C VAL A 136 -11.10 -1.35 3.54
N THR A 137 -12.27 -1.89 3.86
CA THR A 137 -13.51 -1.57 3.14
C THR A 137 -13.82 -0.07 3.16
N ALA A 138 -13.69 0.56 4.32
CA ALA A 138 -13.94 2.00 4.47
C ALA A 138 -12.79 2.83 3.90
N ASP A 139 -11.55 2.46 4.20
CA ASP A 139 -10.35 3.20 3.76
C ASP A 139 -10.26 3.23 2.22
N ALA A 140 -10.44 2.06 1.59
CA ALA A 140 -10.41 1.90 0.14
C ALA A 140 -11.55 2.66 -0.55
N ALA A 141 -12.77 2.54 -0.03
CA ALA A 141 -13.91 3.27 -0.54
C ALA A 141 -13.71 4.79 -0.46
N ALA A 142 -13.21 5.27 0.69
CA ALA A 142 -13.00 6.70 0.92
C ALA A 142 -11.92 7.28 -0.03
N LEU A 143 -10.79 6.60 -0.21
CA LEU A 143 -9.73 7.02 -1.12
C LEU A 143 -10.20 7.02 -2.59
N CYS A 144 -10.91 5.97 -3.02
CA CYS A 144 -11.45 5.90 -4.37
C CYS A 144 -12.50 7.00 -4.61
N LEU A 145 -13.43 7.21 -3.68
CA LEU A 145 -14.43 8.26 -3.77
C LEU A 145 -13.80 9.65 -3.84
N LYS A 146 -12.83 9.96 -2.96
CA LYS A 146 -12.15 11.25 -2.94
C LYS A 146 -11.41 11.53 -4.25
N SER A 147 -10.78 10.53 -4.82
CA SER A 147 -10.09 10.60 -6.13
C SER A 147 -11.04 10.47 -7.34
N GLY A 148 -12.37 10.44 -7.11
CA GLY A 148 -13.39 10.43 -8.16
C GLY A 148 -13.57 9.10 -8.88
N ASN A 149 -13.04 8.00 -8.31
CA ASN A 149 -13.17 6.64 -8.85
C ASN A 149 -14.39 5.92 -8.27
N ALA A 150 -15.00 5.05 -9.06
CA ALA A 150 -15.79 3.95 -8.52
C ALA A 150 -14.88 2.82 -8.06
N THR A 151 -15.36 1.98 -7.14
CA THR A 151 -14.57 0.84 -6.66
C THR A 151 -15.40 -0.42 -6.49
N VAL A 152 -14.77 -1.55 -6.82
CA VAL A 152 -15.27 -2.91 -6.58
C VAL A 152 -14.35 -3.55 -5.54
N LEU A 153 -14.91 -3.86 -4.38
CA LEU A 153 -14.20 -4.34 -3.21
C LEU A 153 -14.48 -5.83 -3.01
N ARG A 154 -13.45 -6.65 -2.96
CA ARG A 154 -13.56 -8.08 -2.64
C ARG A 154 -12.72 -8.40 -1.40
N GLY A 155 -13.37 -8.43 -0.25
CA GLY A 155 -12.77 -8.83 1.02
C GLY A 155 -12.65 -10.35 1.18
N GLY A 156 -11.81 -10.79 2.11
CA GLY A 156 -11.69 -12.19 2.50
C GLY A 156 -13.00 -12.75 3.05
N SER A 157 -13.18 -14.06 2.92
CA SER A 157 -14.39 -14.76 3.40
C SER A 157 -14.56 -14.70 4.92
N GLU A 158 -13.48 -14.48 5.63
CA GLU A 158 -13.45 -14.38 7.10
C GLU A 158 -14.03 -13.06 7.63
N ALA A 159 -14.13 -12.03 6.79
CA ALA A 159 -14.63 -10.70 7.15
C ALA A 159 -15.95 -10.35 6.44
N PHE A 160 -16.68 -11.34 5.94
CA PHE A 160 -17.82 -11.11 5.05
C PHE A 160 -18.92 -10.26 5.68
N GLU A 161 -19.37 -10.60 6.88
CA GLU A 161 -20.47 -9.89 7.57
C GLU A 161 -20.05 -8.43 7.91
N SER A 162 -18.83 -8.24 8.40
CA SER A 162 -18.26 -6.93 8.70
C SER A 162 -18.20 -6.06 7.44
N ASN A 163 -17.66 -6.61 6.34
CA ASN A 163 -17.53 -5.89 5.08
C ASN A 163 -18.89 -5.46 4.52
N GLN A 164 -19.91 -6.34 4.59
CA GLN A 164 -21.27 -6.00 4.15
C GLN A 164 -21.93 -4.96 5.07
N ALA A 165 -21.67 -4.97 6.38
CA ALA A 165 -22.17 -3.96 7.30
C ALA A 165 -21.58 -2.57 7.00
N ILE A 166 -20.26 -2.50 6.78
CA ILE A 166 -19.56 -1.27 6.40
C ILE A 166 -20.05 -0.78 5.02
N ALA A 167 -20.22 -1.69 4.04
CA ALA A 167 -20.72 -1.35 2.72
C ALA A 167 -22.07 -0.61 2.75
N ARG A 168 -23.01 -1.07 3.58
CA ARG A 168 -24.31 -0.40 3.76
C ARG A 168 -24.17 1.04 4.28
N CYS A 169 -23.25 1.28 5.22
CA CYS A 169 -22.96 2.62 5.71
C CYS A 169 -22.41 3.52 4.60
N ILE A 170 -21.52 2.99 3.76
CA ILE A 170 -20.91 3.71 2.63
C ILE A 170 -21.98 4.07 1.60
N GLN A 171 -22.81 3.10 1.17
CA GLN A 171 -23.89 3.32 0.20
C GLN A 171 -24.89 4.35 0.69
N ALA A 172 -25.32 4.27 1.96
CA ALA A 172 -26.21 5.26 2.57
C ALA A 172 -25.58 6.67 2.58
N GLY A 173 -24.28 6.79 2.84
CA GLY A 173 -23.56 8.06 2.78
C GLY A 173 -23.48 8.63 1.37
N LEU A 174 -23.22 7.80 0.35
CA LEU A 174 -23.25 8.20 -1.06
C LEU A 174 -24.65 8.72 -1.45
N ALA A 175 -25.70 7.96 -1.16
CA ALA A 175 -27.08 8.34 -1.45
C ALA A 175 -27.47 9.68 -0.81
N SER A 176 -27.06 9.92 0.45
CA SER A 176 -27.36 11.17 1.16
C SER A 176 -26.72 12.41 0.51
N ALA A 177 -25.63 12.23 -0.22
CA ALA A 177 -24.93 13.28 -0.97
C ALA A 177 -25.36 13.36 -2.44
N GLY A 178 -26.36 12.58 -2.86
CA GLY A 178 -26.82 12.51 -4.25
C GLY A 178 -25.83 11.85 -5.20
N LEU A 179 -24.90 11.07 -4.68
CA LEU A 179 -23.94 10.28 -5.47
C LEU A 179 -24.46 8.86 -5.69
N PRO A 180 -24.04 8.17 -6.77
CA PRO A 180 -24.51 6.83 -7.08
C PRO A 180 -24.04 5.83 -6.02
N GLU A 181 -24.94 5.05 -5.45
CA GLU A 181 -24.61 3.98 -4.48
C GLU A 181 -23.70 2.93 -5.10
N ASP A 182 -23.86 2.64 -6.39
CA ASP A 182 -23.00 1.74 -7.17
C ASP A 182 -21.57 2.26 -7.37
N GLY A 183 -21.27 3.46 -6.90
CA GLY A 183 -19.90 4.01 -6.84
C GLY A 183 -18.98 3.21 -5.92
N VAL A 184 -19.53 2.51 -4.92
CA VAL A 184 -18.81 1.58 -4.08
C VAL A 184 -19.60 0.28 -3.96
N GLN A 185 -19.05 -0.79 -4.50
CA GLN A 185 -19.66 -2.10 -4.46
C GLN A 185 -18.77 -3.10 -3.75
N VAL A 186 -19.31 -3.80 -2.76
CA VAL A 186 -18.64 -4.91 -2.07
C VAL A 186 -19.24 -6.21 -2.60
N VAL A 187 -18.38 -7.07 -3.15
CA VAL A 187 -18.79 -8.37 -3.71
C VAL A 187 -19.52 -9.19 -2.64
N ALA A 188 -20.78 -9.57 -2.92
CA ALA A 188 -21.69 -10.22 -1.97
C ALA A 188 -21.59 -11.75 -2.01
N THR A 189 -20.40 -12.30 -2.30
CA THR A 189 -20.13 -13.74 -2.26
C THR A 189 -18.72 -14.02 -1.78
N THR A 190 -18.55 -15.15 -1.11
CA THR A 190 -17.25 -15.67 -0.67
C THR A 190 -16.58 -16.55 -1.75
N ASP A 191 -17.25 -16.85 -2.85
CA ASP A 191 -16.70 -17.68 -3.92
C ASP A 191 -15.42 -17.06 -4.52
N ARG A 192 -14.38 -17.88 -4.60
CA ARG A 192 -13.08 -17.50 -5.19
C ARG A 192 -13.14 -17.29 -6.70
N ALA A 193 -14.17 -17.78 -7.39
CA ALA A 193 -14.39 -17.53 -8.80
C ALA A 193 -14.64 -16.04 -9.09
N ALA A 194 -15.25 -15.29 -8.13
CA ALA A 194 -15.42 -13.86 -8.23
C ALA A 194 -14.08 -13.10 -8.35
N VAL A 195 -13.02 -13.56 -7.68
CA VAL A 195 -11.67 -12.98 -7.84
C VAL A 195 -11.16 -13.21 -9.26
N GLY A 196 -11.30 -14.44 -9.79
CA GLY A 196 -10.92 -14.76 -11.17
C GLY A 196 -11.65 -13.90 -12.20
N ALA A 197 -12.96 -13.73 -12.04
CA ALA A 197 -13.75 -12.85 -12.91
C ALA A 197 -13.25 -11.40 -12.80
N MET A 198 -13.09 -10.86 -11.59
CA MET A 198 -12.70 -9.48 -11.33
C MET A 198 -11.38 -9.10 -12.00
N ILE A 199 -10.36 -9.97 -11.94
CA ILE A 199 -9.04 -9.68 -12.52
C ILE A 199 -8.98 -9.86 -14.04
N THR A 200 -10.04 -10.37 -14.68
CA THR A 200 -10.09 -10.67 -16.12
C THR A 200 -11.15 -9.88 -16.88
N MET A 201 -11.69 -8.77 -16.30
CA MET A 201 -12.73 -7.95 -16.93
C MET A 201 -12.25 -6.49 -17.18
N PRO A 202 -11.29 -6.27 -18.11
CA PRO A 202 -10.70 -4.95 -18.39
C PRO A 202 -11.70 -3.94 -18.96
N GLU A 203 -12.81 -4.38 -19.53
CA GLU A 203 -13.90 -3.51 -20.00
C GLU A 203 -14.65 -2.81 -18.86
N SER A 204 -14.63 -3.38 -17.65
CA SER A 204 -15.36 -2.86 -16.48
C SER A 204 -14.45 -2.33 -15.39
N ILE A 205 -13.21 -2.85 -15.25
CA ILE A 205 -12.24 -2.47 -14.21
C ILE A 205 -10.98 -1.97 -14.88
N ASP A 206 -10.48 -0.81 -14.44
CA ASP A 206 -9.29 -0.15 -15.03
C ASP A 206 -7.98 -0.58 -14.36
N VAL A 207 -8.04 -0.90 -13.06
CA VAL A 207 -6.87 -1.31 -12.27
C VAL A 207 -7.27 -2.19 -11.10
N ILE A 208 -6.42 -3.16 -10.76
CA ILE A 208 -6.54 -4.00 -9.55
C ILE A 208 -5.45 -3.63 -8.56
N ILE A 209 -5.82 -3.55 -7.28
CA ILE A 209 -4.90 -3.35 -6.16
C ILE A 209 -5.08 -4.52 -5.18
N PRO A 210 -4.16 -5.49 -5.16
CA PRO A 210 -4.19 -6.58 -4.19
C PRO A 210 -3.62 -6.14 -2.83
N ARG A 211 -4.27 -6.57 -1.75
CA ARG A 211 -3.92 -6.32 -0.34
C ARG A 211 -3.99 -7.61 0.47
N GLY A 212 -3.10 -8.54 0.21
CA GLY A 212 -3.08 -9.85 0.87
C GLY A 212 -1.70 -10.48 0.87
N GLY A 213 -1.64 -11.75 1.21
CA GLY A 213 -0.38 -12.49 1.24
C GLY A 213 0.23 -12.72 -0.14
N LYS A 214 1.52 -13.06 -0.16
CA LYS A 214 2.33 -13.27 -1.38
C LYS A 214 1.64 -14.16 -2.42
N GLY A 215 1.06 -15.28 -2.00
CA GLY A 215 0.38 -16.22 -2.93
C GLY A 215 -0.82 -15.60 -3.66
N LEU A 216 -1.58 -14.70 -3.02
CA LEU A 216 -2.66 -13.96 -3.68
C LEU A 216 -2.08 -13.01 -4.73
N ILE A 217 -1.04 -12.27 -4.38
CA ILE A 217 -0.43 -11.27 -5.27
C ILE A 217 0.23 -11.96 -6.46
N GLU A 218 0.93 -13.07 -6.27
CA GLU A 218 1.52 -13.88 -7.34
C GLU A 218 0.46 -14.41 -8.30
N ARG A 219 -0.64 -14.96 -7.76
CA ARG A 219 -1.77 -15.44 -8.58
C ARG A 219 -2.35 -14.31 -9.42
N ILE A 220 -2.65 -13.16 -8.82
CA ILE A 220 -3.19 -11.99 -9.53
C ILE A 220 -2.19 -11.52 -10.59
N SER A 221 -0.90 -11.43 -10.26
CA SER A 221 0.14 -11.01 -11.21
C SER A 221 0.26 -11.92 -12.44
N ARG A 222 0.01 -13.22 -12.27
CA ARG A 222 0.06 -14.21 -13.36
C ARG A 222 -1.21 -14.24 -14.19
N GLU A 223 -2.39 -14.07 -13.58
CA GLU A 223 -3.68 -14.35 -14.20
C GLU A 223 -4.43 -13.09 -14.63
N ALA A 224 -4.06 -11.90 -14.12
CA ALA A 224 -4.78 -10.67 -14.42
C ALA A 224 -4.61 -10.22 -15.88
N ARG A 225 -5.72 -9.78 -16.47
CA ARG A 225 -5.79 -9.04 -17.73
C ARG A 225 -6.02 -7.55 -17.51
N VAL A 226 -6.39 -7.18 -16.29
CA VAL A 226 -6.49 -5.80 -15.82
C VAL A 226 -5.12 -5.38 -15.29
N PRO A 227 -4.64 -4.15 -15.54
CA PRO A 227 -3.43 -3.62 -14.91
C PRO A 227 -3.45 -3.78 -13.39
N VAL A 228 -2.30 -4.08 -12.78
CA VAL A 228 -2.18 -4.33 -11.34
C VAL A 228 -1.18 -3.35 -10.71
N ILE A 229 -1.58 -2.66 -9.66
CA ILE A 229 -0.68 -1.87 -8.80
C ILE A 229 -0.32 -2.74 -7.59
N LYS A 230 0.95 -3.13 -7.48
CA LYS A 230 1.38 -4.11 -6.47
C LYS A 230 2.82 -3.95 -6.03
N HIS A 231 3.14 -4.56 -4.90
CA HIS A 231 4.48 -5.07 -4.55
C HIS A 231 4.34 -6.54 -4.13
N LEU A 232 5.39 -7.33 -4.29
CA LEU A 232 5.39 -8.74 -3.89
C LEU A 232 5.95 -8.88 -2.48
N ASP A 233 7.16 -8.41 -2.27
CA ASP A 233 7.91 -8.53 -1.03
C ASP A 233 8.47 -7.15 -0.61
N GLY A 234 8.74 -6.98 0.68
CA GLY A 234 9.41 -5.81 1.24
C GLY A 234 10.82 -6.15 1.74
N ILE A 235 11.74 -6.56 0.85
CA ILE A 235 13.14 -6.82 1.21
C ILE A 235 13.87 -5.47 1.23
N CYS A 236 13.80 -4.78 2.36
CA CYS A 236 14.38 -3.45 2.53
C CYS A 236 15.79 -3.52 3.13
N HIS A 237 16.67 -2.61 2.69
CA HIS A 237 18.05 -2.53 3.16
C HIS A 237 18.36 -1.21 3.87
N VAL A 238 19.22 -1.28 4.87
CA VAL A 238 19.94 -0.12 5.40
C VAL A 238 21.43 -0.38 5.21
N TYR A 239 22.11 0.54 4.54
CA TYR A 239 23.56 0.53 4.37
C TYR A 239 24.22 1.56 5.30
N ILE A 240 25.12 1.09 6.16
CA ILE A 240 25.96 1.93 7.01
C ILE A 240 27.29 2.11 6.31
N ASP A 241 27.52 3.30 5.83
CA ASP A 241 28.72 3.70 5.09
C ASP A 241 29.92 3.97 6.01
N GLU A 242 31.15 3.88 5.47
CA GLU A 242 32.37 4.19 6.22
C GLU A 242 32.40 5.63 6.79
N GLN A 243 31.70 6.57 6.14
CA GLN A 243 31.57 7.97 6.55
C GLN A 243 30.31 8.23 7.38
N ALA A 244 29.71 7.20 7.96
CA ALA A 244 28.52 7.35 8.79
C ALA A 244 28.83 7.92 10.18
N ASP A 245 27.95 8.75 10.69
CA ASP A 245 27.83 8.99 12.13
C ASP A 245 27.27 7.71 12.76
N LEU A 246 28.06 7.03 13.59
CA LEU A 246 27.72 5.71 14.12
C LEU A 246 26.58 5.75 15.16
N ASP A 247 26.30 6.89 15.79
CA ASP A 247 25.16 7.03 16.70
C ASP A 247 23.86 7.18 15.90
N LYS A 248 23.86 7.95 14.81
CA LYS A 248 22.75 7.98 13.85
C LYS A 248 22.51 6.60 13.25
N ALA A 249 23.58 5.94 12.79
CA ALA A 249 23.50 4.61 12.18
C ALA A 249 22.89 3.60 13.14
N PHE A 250 23.29 3.61 14.41
CA PHE A 250 22.70 2.78 15.44
C PHE A 250 21.20 3.03 15.61
N ALA A 251 20.81 4.30 15.77
CA ALA A 251 19.40 4.67 15.96
C ALA A 251 18.52 4.28 14.78
N ILE A 252 19.00 4.53 13.54
CA ILE A 252 18.29 4.21 12.30
C ILE A 252 18.15 2.70 12.14
N ALA A 253 19.23 1.94 12.26
CA ALA A 253 19.23 0.49 12.11
C ALA A 253 18.31 -0.19 13.14
N MET A 254 18.38 0.23 14.42
CA MET A 254 17.48 -0.26 15.47
C MET A 254 16.01 0.04 15.14
N ASN A 255 15.68 1.28 14.79
CA ASN A 255 14.32 1.65 14.44
C ASN A 255 13.82 0.92 13.20
N ALA A 256 14.63 0.84 12.14
CA ALA A 256 14.26 0.22 10.87
C ALA A 256 13.86 -1.26 11.03
N LYS A 257 14.45 -1.99 11.99
CA LYS A 257 14.07 -3.39 12.26
C LYS A 257 13.05 -3.54 13.38
N THR A 258 13.23 -2.84 14.51
CA THR A 258 12.52 -3.21 15.75
C THR A 258 11.27 -2.37 16.06
N GLN A 259 11.00 -1.30 15.31
CA GLN A 259 9.80 -0.50 15.50
C GLN A 259 8.54 -1.32 15.20
N ARG A 260 8.58 -2.15 14.13
CA ARG A 260 7.51 -3.10 13.79
C ARG A 260 8.05 -4.17 12.84
N TYR A 261 7.91 -5.45 13.17
CA TYR A 261 8.47 -6.54 12.36
C TYR A 261 7.63 -6.90 11.12
N GLY A 262 6.33 -6.91 11.25
CA GLY A 262 5.41 -7.44 10.22
C GLY A 262 4.94 -6.39 9.20
N THR A 263 5.83 -5.55 8.69
CA THR A 263 5.50 -4.53 7.67
C THR A 263 6.54 -4.51 6.54
N CYS A 264 6.08 -4.26 5.32
CA CYS A 264 6.89 -4.34 4.09
C CYS A 264 8.04 -3.32 4.01
N ASN A 265 8.04 -2.26 4.83
CA ASN A 265 9.12 -1.27 4.94
C ASN A 265 10.07 -1.54 6.12
N THR A 266 9.92 -2.68 6.81
CA THR A 266 10.87 -3.15 7.82
C THR A 266 12.19 -3.54 7.15
N MET A 267 13.31 -3.14 7.74
CA MET A 267 14.62 -3.60 7.28
C MET A 267 14.76 -5.12 7.44
N GLU A 268 15.06 -5.82 6.35
CA GLU A 268 15.32 -7.27 6.36
C GLU A 268 16.81 -7.57 6.21
N THR A 269 17.57 -6.66 5.59
CA THR A 269 19.02 -6.78 5.45
C THR A 269 19.73 -5.49 5.88
N LEU A 270 20.72 -5.63 6.76
CA LEU A 270 21.67 -4.60 7.15
C LEU A 270 23.00 -4.81 6.43
N LEU A 271 23.42 -3.83 5.64
CA LEU A 271 24.74 -3.78 5.00
C LEU A 271 25.65 -2.85 5.81
N VAL A 272 26.86 -3.27 6.11
CA VAL A 272 27.81 -2.49 6.90
C VAL A 272 29.15 -2.44 6.18
N ASP A 273 29.70 -1.24 5.97
CA ASP A 273 31.00 -1.09 5.36
C ASP A 273 32.11 -1.63 6.27
N ALA A 274 33.07 -2.34 5.67
CA ALA A 274 34.13 -3.05 6.38
C ALA A 274 34.90 -2.16 7.40
N PRO A 275 35.27 -0.89 7.10
CA PRO A 275 36.02 -0.06 8.04
C PRO A 275 35.29 0.25 9.36
N VAL A 276 33.97 0.22 9.37
CA VAL A 276 33.17 0.55 10.57
C VAL A 276 32.53 -0.67 11.21
N ALA A 277 32.62 -1.83 10.58
CA ALA A 277 31.94 -3.06 11.00
C ALA A 277 32.35 -3.50 12.42
N GLU A 278 33.64 -3.54 12.73
CA GLU A 278 34.13 -3.96 14.04
C GLU A 278 33.74 -2.99 15.17
N THR A 279 33.43 -1.72 14.83
CA THR A 279 32.99 -0.72 15.80
C THR A 279 31.49 -0.78 16.08
N ILE A 280 30.67 -0.93 15.03
CA ILE A 280 29.21 -0.79 15.19
C ILE A 280 28.49 -2.13 15.41
N LEU A 281 28.96 -3.22 14.79
CA LEU A 281 28.27 -4.51 14.86
C LEU A 281 28.20 -5.12 16.27
N PRO A 282 29.23 -5.04 17.15
CA PRO A 282 29.10 -5.52 18.52
C PRO A 282 28.00 -4.81 19.29
N ARG A 283 27.88 -3.49 19.12
CA ARG A 283 26.85 -2.66 19.77
C ARG A 283 25.45 -2.99 19.23
N LEU A 284 25.27 -3.08 17.93
CA LEU A 284 24.01 -3.47 17.29
C LEU A 284 23.61 -4.90 17.64
N GLY A 285 24.56 -5.85 17.60
CA GLY A 285 24.30 -7.24 17.95
C GLY A 285 23.79 -7.41 19.37
N ALA A 286 24.39 -6.70 20.34
CA ALA A 286 23.90 -6.69 21.71
C ALA A 286 22.47 -6.13 21.82
N ALA A 287 22.19 -5.00 21.19
CA ALA A 287 20.88 -4.35 21.24
C ALA A 287 19.78 -5.17 20.55
N TYR A 288 20.08 -5.78 19.40
CA TYR A 288 19.14 -6.68 18.72
C TYR A 288 18.82 -7.91 19.52
N ARG A 289 19.83 -8.49 20.19
CA ARG A 289 19.65 -9.63 21.11
C ARG A 289 18.72 -9.30 22.28
N GLU A 290 18.87 -8.12 22.87
CA GLU A 290 17.95 -7.63 23.92
C GLU A 290 16.50 -7.52 23.44
N LYS A 291 16.30 -7.29 22.15
CA LYS A 291 14.99 -7.25 21.48
C LYS A 291 14.51 -8.63 20.99
N GLY A 292 15.29 -9.69 21.21
CA GLY A 292 14.95 -11.04 20.74
C GLY A 292 15.07 -11.22 19.22
N VAL A 293 15.87 -10.41 18.56
CA VAL A 293 16.09 -10.53 17.11
C VAL A 293 17.16 -11.59 16.82
N GLU A 294 16.83 -12.60 16.04
CA GLU A 294 17.77 -13.56 15.47
C GLU A 294 18.63 -12.89 14.40
N LEU A 295 19.94 -13.05 14.49
CA LEU A 295 20.88 -12.46 13.52
C LEU A 295 21.44 -13.54 12.61
N ARG A 296 21.36 -13.34 11.29
CA ARG A 296 21.93 -14.17 10.25
C ARG A 296 23.04 -13.40 9.53
N GLY A 297 24.25 -13.89 9.54
CA GLY A 297 25.41 -13.12 9.13
C GLY A 297 26.26 -13.78 8.04
N CYS A 298 26.88 -12.97 7.16
CA CYS A 298 27.98 -13.45 6.34
C CYS A 298 29.16 -13.86 7.24
N SER A 299 30.17 -14.53 6.69
CA SER A 299 31.32 -15.01 7.45
C SER A 299 32.03 -13.90 8.26
N ARG A 300 32.13 -12.68 7.70
CA ARG A 300 32.71 -11.52 8.40
C ARG A 300 31.82 -11.05 9.56
N THR A 301 30.51 -11.06 9.38
CA THR A 301 29.55 -10.74 10.46
C THR A 301 29.65 -11.76 11.60
N CYS A 302 29.68 -13.08 11.29
CA CYS A 302 29.81 -14.13 12.29
C CYS A 302 31.15 -14.10 13.03
N ALA A 303 32.22 -13.59 12.42
CA ALA A 303 33.50 -13.37 13.10
C ALA A 303 33.44 -12.25 14.14
N ILE A 304 32.55 -11.24 13.94
CA ILE A 304 32.38 -10.09 14.86
C ILE A 304 31.29 -10.38 15.90
N ILE A 305 30.16 -10.98 15.47
CA ILE A 305 29.00 -11.32 16.33
C ILE A 305 29.00 -12.84 16.49
N ALA A 306 29.57 -13.34 17.57
CA ALA A 306 29.85 -14.77 17.75
C ALA A 306 28.62 -15.68 17.81
N ASP A 307 27.45 -15.16 18.13
CA ASP A 307 26.16 -15.86 18.19
C ASP A 307 25.28 -15.63 16.96
N ALA A 308 25.79 -14.94 15.93
CA ALA A 308 25.10 -14.83 14.65
C ALA A 308 25.12 -16.19 13.91
N ILE A 309 23.98 -16.58 13.37
CA ILE A 309 23.83 -17.79 12.56
C ILE A 309 24.40 -17.51 11.16
N PRO A 310 25.18 -18.42 10.56
CA PRO A 310 25.62 -18.24 9.19
C PRO A 310 24.44 -18.09 8.22
N ALA A 311 24.40 -16.97 7.50
CA ALA A 311 23.40 -16.73 6.48
C ALA A 311 23.62 -17.62 5.25
N THR A 312 22.54 -18.08 4.67
CA THR A 312 22.49 -18.79 3.37
C THR A 312 22.17 -17.79 2.23
N ASP A 313 22.27 -18.23 1.00
CA ASP A 313 21.90 -17.38 -0.16
C ASP A 313 20.42 -16.99 -0.13
N GLU A 314 19.54 -17.87 0.38
CA GLU A 314 18.10 -17.62 0.52
C GLU A 314 17.79 -16.49 1.51
N ASP A 315 18.61 -16.29 2.53
CA ASP A 315 18.41 -15.24 3.53
C ASP A 315 18.48 -13.84 2.94
N TRP A 316 19.22 -13.63 1.85
CA TRP A 316 19.34 -12.35 1.18
C TRP A 316 18.08 -12.00 0.36
N ASP A 317 17.30 -13.01 -0.06
CA ASP A 317 16.10 -12.89 -0.87
C ASP A 317 14.82 -13.11 -0.04
N THR A 318 14.92 -13.05 1.31
CA THR A 318 13.81 -13.35 2.22
C THR A 318 13.25 -12.12 2.91
N GLU A 319 11.94 -11.89 2.78
CA GLU A 319 11.15 -11.03 3.66
C GLU A 319 10.70 -11.85 4.87
N TYR A 320 11.35 -11.67 6.02
CA TYR A 320 11.05 -12.47 7.22
C TYR A 320 9.73 -12.12 7.88
N LEU A 321 9.36 -10.83 7.91
CA LEU A 321 8.19 -10.32 8.66
C LEU A 321 8.21 -10.73 10.15
N ALA A 322 9.38 -11.00 10.69
CA ALA A 322 9.66 -11.59 11.99
C ALA A 322 10.88 -10.91 12.63
N PRO A 323 11.16 -11.16 13.93
CA PRO A 323 12.37 -10.68 14.58
C PRO A 323 13.62 -11.46 14.10
N ILE A 324 13.90 -11.43 12.80
CA ILE A 324 15.07 -12.03 12.13
C ILE A 324 15.67 -10.95 11.24
N LEU A 325 17.00 -10.82 11.23
CA LEU A 325 17.72 -9.81 10.45
C LEU A 325 18.94 -10.42 9.80
N SER A 326 19.08 -10.24 8.48
CA SER A 326 20.30 -10.56 7.75
C SER A 326 21.32 -9.42 7.85
N ILE A 327 22.61 -9.73 8.07
CA ILE A 327 23.68 -8.74 8.20
C ILE A 327 24.85 -9.14 7.31
N ARG A 328 25.26 -8.21 6.43
CA ARG A 328 26.41 -8.43 5.54
C ARG A 328 27.41 -7.30 5.66
N VAL A 329 28.67 -7.65 5.89
CA VAL A 329 29.81 -6.71 5.77
C VAL A 329 30.20 -6.64 4.29
N VAL A 330 30.28 -5.41 3.76
CA VAL A 330 30.57 -5.11 2.34
C VAL A 330 31.84 -4.27 2.20
N ASP A 331 32.43 -4.25 1.00
CA ASP A 331 33.63 -3.51 0.69
C ASP A 331 33.27 -2.20 -0.07
N GLY A 332 32.67 -1.28 0.65
CA GLY A 332 32.32 0.05 0.16
C GLY A 332 30.95 0.15 -0.52
N LEU A 333 30.66 1.38 -0.97
CA LEU A 333 29.37 1.77 -1.56
C LEU A 333 28.99 0.95 -2.78
N ASP A 334 29.94 0.63 -3.68
CA ASP A 334 29.67 -0.15 -4.89
C ASP A 334 29.19 -1.56 -4.56
N ALA A 335 29.86 -2.25 -3.63
CA ALA A 335 29.47 -3.57 -3.20
C ALA A 335 28.10 -3.56 -2.47
N ALA A 336 27.77 -2.48 -1.74
CA ALA A 336 26.46 -2.32 -1.14
C ALA A 336 25.36 -2.16 -2.21
N MET A 337 25.57 -1.29 -3.19
CA MET A 337 24.61 -1.06 -4.28
C MET A 337 24.45 -2.32 -5.17
N ASP A 338 25.53 -3.06 -5.43
CA ASP A 338 25.48 -4.34 -6.16
C ASP A 338 24.65 -5.39 -5.41
N HIS A 339 24.78 -5.43 -4.08
CA HIS A 339 23.95 -6.32 -3.25
C HIS A 339 22.47 -5.91 -3.32
N ILE A 340 22.17 -4.63 -3.15
CA ILE A 340 20.81 -4.10 -3.25
C ILE A 340 20.23 -4.41 -4.64
N ALA A 341 20.95 -4.12 -5.71
CA ALA A 341 20.49 -4.38 -7.07
C ALA A 341 20.14 -5.84 -7.35
N ARG A 342 20.79 -6.77 -6.63
CA ARG A 342 20.62 -8.22 -6.81
C ARG A 342 19.52 -8.81 -5.94
N HIS A 343 19.34 -8.32 -4.71
CA HIS A 343 18.53 -8.95 -3.67
C HIS A 343 17.33 -8.12 -3.22
N SER A 344 17.27 -6.81 -3.57
CA SER A 344 16.15 -5.96 -3.18
C SER A 344 14.89 -6.28 -3.97
N SER A 345 13.76 -6.15 -3.29
CA SER A 345 12.43 -6.12 -3.91
C SER A 345 12.09 -4.76 -4.57
N ALA A 346 13.04 -3.82 -4.63
CA ALA A 346 12.86 -2.45 -5.08
C ALA A 346 11.81 -1.65 -4.26
N HIS A 347 11.65 -2.00 -2.99
CA HIS A 347 10.69 -1.35 -2.09
C HIS A 347 11.31 -0.11 -1.43
N THR A 348 12.20 -0.27 -0.46
CA THR A 348 12.76 0.86 0.31
C THR A 348 14.20 0.58 0.72
N GLU A 349 15.10 1.52 0.40
CA GLU A 349 16.51 1.43 0.71
C GLU A 349 16.98 2.71 1.42
N ALA A 350 17.91 2.56 2.37
CA ALA A 350 18.50 3.68 3.07
C ALA A 350 20.02 3.57 3.13
N ILE A 351 20.70 4.71 3.00
CA ILE A 351 22.12 4.86 3.33
C ILE A 351 22.26 5.77 4.56
N VAL A 352 23.17 5.41 5.45
CA VAL A 352 23.62 6.30 6.53
C VAL A 352 25.02 6.74 6.23
N THR A 353 25.21 8.04 5.98
CA THR A 353 26.50 8.64 5.61
C THR A 353 26.51 10.14 5.88
N GLU A 354 27.67 10.72 6.22
CA GLU A 354 27.89 12.17 6.27
C GLU A 354 28.56 12.70 4.98
N ASP A 355 28.93 11.81 4.03
CA ASP A 355 29.48 12.22 2.75
C ASP A 355 28.36 12.56 1.75
N TYR A 356 28.29 13.83 1.37
CA TYR A 356 27.29 14.35 0.44
C TYR A 356 27.37 13.69 -0.95
N SER A 357 28.56 13.41 -1.45
CA SER A 357 28.75 12.83 -2.78
C SER A 357 28.27 11.38 -2.82
N ARG A 358 28.57 10.60 -1.77
CA ARG A 358 28.14 9.23 -1.62
C ARG A 358 26.61 9.15 -1.45
N ALA A 359 26.03 10.04 -0.65
CA ALA A 359 24.59 10.15 -0.48
C ALA A 359 23.87 10.43 -1.82
N ARG A 360 24.35 11.42 -2.59
CA ARG A 360 23.78 11.75 -3.90
C ARG A 360 23.95 10.63 -4.92
N ARG A 361 25.07 9.93 -4.87
CA ARG A 361 25.31 8.78 -5.74
C ARG A 361 24.33 7.64 -5.43
N PHE A 362 24.15 7.32 -4.15
CA PHE A 362 23.18 6.31 -3.70
C PHE A 362 21.75 6.65 -4.15
N LEU A 363 21.29 7.90 -3.94
CA LEU A 363 19.97 8.36 -4.39
C LEU A 363 19.74 8.22 -5.91
N ARG A 364 20.81 8.39 -6.71
CA ARG A 364 20.73 8.35 -8.18
C ARG A 364 20.79 6.91 -8.73
N GLU A 365 21.59 6.05 -8.10
CA GLU A 365 21.95 4.75 -8.66
C GLU A 365 21.12 3.60 -8.09
N VAL A 366 20.60 3.72 -6.88
CA VAL A 366 19.68 2.73 -6.30
C VAL A 366 18.27 2.97 -6.84
N ASP A 367 17.71 1.96 -7.52
CA ASP A 367 16.43 2.06 -8.21
C ASP A 367 15.31 1.36 -7.43
N SER A 368 14.97 1.89 -6.26
CA SER A 368 13.85 1.45 -5.43
C SER A 368 12.73 2.49 -5.38
N SER A 369 11.54 2.10 -4.93
CA SER A 369 10.39 3.01 -4.85
C SER A 369 10.58 4.14 -3.83
N SER A 370 11.37 3.89 -2.79
CA SER A 370 11.82 4.87 -1.81
C SER A 370 13.32 4.69 -1.56
N VAL A 371 14.08 5.77 -1.70
CA VAL A 371 15.53 5.78 -1.42
C VAL A 371 15.82 6.92 -0.45
N MET A 372 16.46 6.61 0.68
CA MET A 372 16.59 7.51 1.81
C MET A 372 18.07 7.78 2.17
N VAL A 373 18.33 8.95 2.71
CA VAL A 373 19.62 9.31 3.33
C VAL A 373 19.36 9.67 4.78
N ASN A 374 20.09 9.04 5.70
CA ASN A 374 20.03 9.31 7.13
C ASN A 374 18.62 9.24 7.75
N ALA A 375 17.79 8.31 7.24
CA ALA A 375 16.44 8.07 7.72
C ALA A 375 16.12 6.57 7.77
N SER A 376 15.24 6.19 8.69
CA SER A 376 14.76 4.83 8.81
C SER A 376 13.84 4.45 7.66
N THR A 377 13.96 3.23 7.14
CA THR A 377 13.05 2.69 6.11
C THR A 377 11.58 2.72 6.54
N ARG A 378 11.31 2.79 7.85
CA ARG A 378 9.96 2.88 8.44
C ARG A 378 9.21 4.16 8.06
N PHE A 379 9.90 5.20 7.56
CA PHE A 379 9.26 6.39 7.01
C PHE A 379 8.63 6.20 5.62
N ALA A 380 8.83 5.06 4.95
CA ALA A 380 8.16 4.76 3.68
C ALA A 380 6.68 4.44 3.91
N ASP A 381 5.89 5.45 4.23
CA ASP A 381 4.50 5.40 4.65
C ASP A 381 3.75 6.63 4.11
N GLY A 382 2.48 6.46 3.73
CA GLY A 382 1.70 7.53 3.12
C GLY A 382 1.46 8.73 4.05
N PHE A 383 1.31 8.51 5.35
CA PHE A 383 1.16 9.62 6.31
C PHE A 383 2.48 10.37 6.49
N GLU A 384 3.58 9.64 6.67
CA GLU A 384 4.92 10.22 6.85
C GLU A 384 5.37 11.00 5.60
N TYR A 385 4.94 10.57 4.40
CA TYR A 385 5.23 11.28 3.13
C TYR A 385 4.27 12.43 2.84
N GLY A 386 3.32 12.72 3.74
CA GLY A 386 2.36 13.81 3.57
C GLY A 386 1.25 13.52 2.58
N LEU A 387 1.06 12.26 2.18
CA LEU A 387 -0.04 11.85 1.31
C LEU A 387 -1.38 11.71 2.07
N GLY A 388 -1.33 11.76 3.39
CA GLY A 388 -2.47 11.70 4.30
C GLY A 388 -3.13 10.32 4.46
N ALA A 389 -3.07 9.47 3.44
CA ALA A 389 -3.53 8.09 3.46
C ALA A 389 -2.97 7.34 2.25
N GLU A 390 -2.91 6.01 2.32
CA GLU A 390 -2.50 5.16 1.20
C GLU A 390 -3.39 3.94 1.06
N ILE A 391 -3.62 3.52 -0.19
CA ILE A 391 -4.34 2.28 -0.50
C ILE A 391 -3.41 1.07 -0.56
N GLY A 392 -2.13 1.31 -0.71
CA GLY A 392 -1.08 0.30 -0.84
C GLY A 392 0.24 0.94 -1.27
N ILE A 393 1.22 0.09 -1.52
CA ILE A 393 2.54 0.49 -2.02
C ILE A 393 2.76 -0.20 -3.36
N SER A 394 3.46 0.46 -4.28
CA SER A 394 3.82 -0.12 -5.58
C SER A 394 5.32 -0.05 -5.79
N THR A 395 5.90 -1.15 -6.25
CA THR A 395 7.29 -1.18 -6.75
C THR A 395 7.36 -1.12 -8.28
N ASP A 396 6.20 -1.15 -8.96
CA ASP A 396 6.11 -1.02 -10.42
C ASP A 396 6.50 0.39 -10.89
N LYS A 397 6.93 0.52 -12.17
CA LYS A 397 7.43 1.78 -12.75
C LYS A 397 6.45 2.46 -13.72
N PHE A 398 5.36 1.78 -14.09
CA PHE A 398 4.48 2.24 -15.19
C PHE A 398 3.44 3.26 -14.78
N HIS A 399 3.08 3.35 -13.51
CA HIS A 399 2.07 4.28 -13.01
C HIS A 399 2.51 4.87 -11.66
N ALA A 400 1.81 4.53 -10.55
CA ALA A 400 2.22 4.91 -9.21
C ALA A 400 3.40 4.05 -8.74
N ARG A 401 4.38 4.67 -8.08
CA ARG A 401 5.52 4.01 -7.45
C ARG A 401 5.70 4.53 -6.03
N GLY A 402 5.95 3.65 -5.06
CA GLY A 402 5.94 3.97 -3.63
C GLY A 402 4.54 3.93 -3.03
N PRO A 403 4.29 4.60 -1.91
CA PRO A 403 2.96 4.71 -1.30
C PRO A 403 1.94 5.32 -2.26
N VAL A 404 0.80 4.64 -2.44
CA VAL A 404 -0.25 5.02 -3.39
C VAL A 404 -1.35 5.76 -2.65
N GLY A 405 -1.27 7.09 -2.64
CA GLY A 405 -2.29 8.00 -2.13
C GLY A 405 -3.28 8.44 -3.21
N LEU A 406 -3.98 9.56 -2.97
CA LEU A 406 -5.01 10.09 -3.87
C LEU A 406 -4.49 10.35 -5.29
N GLU A 407 -3.29 10.91 -5.43
CA GLU A 407 -2.70 11.17 -6.75
C GLU A 407 -2.41 9.88 -7.52
N GLY A 408 -1.96 8.83 -6.83
CA GLY A 408 -1.72 7.53 -7.43
C GLY A 408 -2.99 6.82 -7.93
N LEU A 409 -4.17 7.24 -7.45
CA LEU A 409 -5.49 6.80 -7.93
C LEU A 409 -6.03 7.66 -9.09
N THR A 410 -5.18 8.50 -9.69
CA THR A 410 -5.52 9.37 -10.82
C THR A 410 -4.48 9.21 -11.94
N SER A 411 -4.82 9.69 -13.13
CA SER A 411 -3.92 9.78 -14.27
C SER A 411 -3.90 11.20 -14.82
N LEU A 412 -3.01 11.48 -15.77
CA LEU A 412 -2.89 12.78 -16.42
C LEU A 412 -3.33 12.66 -17.89
N LYS A 413 -4.29 13.49 -18.31
CA LYS A 413 -4.62 13.70 -19.72
C LYS A 413 -4.09 15.04 -20.22
N PHE A 414 -3.77 15.15 -21.49
CA PHE A 414 -3.46 16.44 -22.09
C PHE A 414 -4.73 17.28 -22.24
N VAL A 415 -4.57 18.58 -21.94
CA VAL A 415 -5.56 19.61 -22.28
C VAL A 415 -4.92 20.63 -23.19
N VAL A 416 -5.65 21.04 -24.21
CA VAL A 416 -5.17 21.98 -25.23
C VAL A 416 -6.17 23.11 -25.34
N LEU A 417 -5.68 24.35 -25.21
CA LEU A 417 -6.44 25.57 -25.43
C LEU A 417 -5.89 26.26 -26.68
N GLY A 418 -6.76 26.70 -27.54
CA GLY A 418 -6.45 27.44 -28.76
C GLY A 418 -7.53 28.48 -29.06
N ASP A 419 -7.26 29.32 -30.04
CA ASP A 419 -8.14 30.35 -30.56
C ASP A 419 -8.33 30.23 -32.09
N GLY A 420 -8.38 28.96 -32.55
CA GLY A 420 -8.59 28.64 -33.97
C GLY A 420 -7.31 28.24 -34.72
N GLU A 421 -6.20 27.99 -34.02
CA GLU A 421 -4.96 27.52 -34.62
C GLU A 421 -5.17 26.18 -35.32
N VAL A 422 -4.62 26.07 -36.52
CA VAL A 422 -4.61 24.86 -37.32
C VAL A 422 -3.18 24.39 -37.59
N ARG A 423 -3.03 23.08 -37.75
CA ARG A 423 -1.74 22.52 -38.11
C ARG A 423 -1.48 22.73 -39.59
N GLY A 424 -0.38 23.45 -39.94
CA GLY A 424 0.08 23.63 -41.31
C GLY A 424 0.77 22.38 -41.88
#